data_1b30b4caf8601c9f78fcb6a8ab579683
#
_entry.id   1b30b4caf8601c9f78fcb6a8ab579683
#
_cell.length_a   1.000
_cell.length_b   1.000
_cell.length_c   1.000
_cell.angle_alpha   90.00
_cell.angle_beta   90.00
_cell.angle_gamma   90.00
#
_symmetry.space_group_name_H-M   'P 1'
#
loop_
_entity.id
_entity.type
_entity.pdbx_description
1 polymer ?
#
loop_
_entity_poly.entity_id
_entity_poly.type
_entity_poly.pdbx_seq_one_letter_code
_entity_poly.pdbx_strand_id
1 'polypeptide(L)'
;MASLLIKELLKTYLKWRTYIGFMAIAVIVPVVLVALKFEGGGMIKRMTRGLTEDFMLVGNFFNGYFVTQLIMASLWVHIPFLISLVAGDQLAGEATGGTFRLLLIRPASRSRVLITKYITTLIYSFTLVAFLATACLGLGVALFGSGPLLVVGKIMTIIPASELLWRMSFAFALATVSMWCVASLAFLFSSLVENAIGPIIGTMALIISFIILSNIPADFAHTIHPYLFTSYLNIWQLALEDPISWETIRNHLMVIGGHCVGFYLVTWYIFVKKDILS
;
A
#
# COMPACT_ATOMS: atom_id res chain seq x y z
N MET A 1 -27.22 2.44 7.17
CA MET A 1 -25.83 2.55 6.73
C MET A 1 -25.23 1.19 6.39
N ALA A 2 -25.39 0.17 7.23
CA ALA A 2 -24.85 -1.16 6.99
C ALA A 2 -25.33 -1.80 5.66
N SER A 3 -26.63 -1.75 5.33
CA SER A 3 -27.15 -2.33 4.09
C SER A 3 -26.60 -1.64 2.82
N LEU A 4 -26.33 -0.34 2.90
CA LEU A 4 -25.71 0.40 1.79
C LEU A 4 -24.24 -0.03 1.62
N LEU A 5 -23.50 -0.18 2.73
CA LEU A 5 -22.12 -0.64 2.71
C LEU A 5 -22.00 -2.05 2.12
N ILE A 6 -22.87 -2.98 2.54
CA ILE A 6 -22.86 -4.34 2.01
C ILE A 6 -23.11 -4.33 0.50
N LYS A 7 -24.06 -3.52 0.02
CA LYS A 7 -24.34 -3.40 -1.43
C LYS A 7 -23.16 -2.83 -2.21
N GLU A 8 -22.48 -1.82 -1.67
CA GLU A 8 -21.29 -1.24 -2.33
C GLU A 8 -20.10 -2.21 -2.31
N LEU A 9 -19.90 -2.94 -1.21
CA LEU A 9 -18.90 -4.00 -1.14
C LEU A 9 -19.19 -5.09 -2.18
N LEU A 10 -20.41 -5.63 -2.22
CA LEU A 10 -20.79 -6.62 -3.21
C LEU A 10 -20.58 -6.10 -4.63
N LYS A 11 -21.00 -4.86 -4.92
CA LYS A 11 -20.79 -4.22 -6.22
C LYS A 11 -19.33 -4.15 -6.59
N THR A 12 -18.46 -3.77 -5.65
CA THR A 12 -17.02 -3.66 -5.87
C THR A 12 -16.39 -5.02 -6.10
N TYR A 13 -16.71 -6.01 -5.26
CA TYR A 13 -16.15 -7.36 -5.38
C TYR A 13 -16.74 -8.22 -6.50
N LEU A 14 -17.87 -7.83 -7.09
CA LEU A 14 -18.41 -8.47 -8.31
C LEU A 14 -17.81 -7.90 -9.60
N LYS A 15 -17.08 -6.77 -9.55
CA LYS A 15 -16.40 -6.21 -10.72
C LYS A 15 -15.11 -6.98 -11.02
N TRP A 16 -14.91 -7.37 -12.29
CA TRP A 16 -13.67 -8.01 -12.74
C TRP A 16 -12.41 -7.22 -12.43
N ARG A 17 -12.47 -5.89 -12.54
CA ARG A 17 -11.35 -4.98 -12.23
C ARG A 17 -10.80 -5.16 -10.81
N THR A 18 -11.64 -5.51 -9.86
CA THR A 18 -11.25 -5.74 -8.46
C THR A 18 -10.27 -6.89 -8.34
N TYR A 19 -10.42 -7.92 -9.19
CA TYR A 19 -9.57 -9.11 -9.14
C TYR A 19 -8.22 -8.94 -9.84
N ILE A 20 -8.04 -7.88 -10.65
CA ILE A 20 -6.75 -7.61 -11.32
C ILE A 20 -5.62 -7.54 -10.29
N GLY A 21 -5.84 -6.83 -9.16
CA GLY A 21 -4.85 -6.73 -8.09
C GLY A 21 -4.52 -8.07 -7.43
N PHE A 22 -5.55 -8.85 -7.13
CA PHE A 22 -5.36 -10.19 -6.52
C PHE A 22 -4.67 -11.16 -7.49
N MET A 23 -5.04 -11.16 -8.77
CA MET A 23 -4.40 -11.98 -9.79
C MET A 23 -2.95 -11.57 -10.02
N ALA A 24 -2.66 -10.27 -10.07
CA ALA A 24 -1.30 -9.77 -10.20
C ALA A 24 -0.43 -10.28 -9.04
N ILE A 25 -0.89 -10.18 -7.79
CA ILE A 25 -0.18 -10.69 -6.62
C ILE A 25 -0.05 -12.21 -6.69
N ALA A 26 -1.13 -12.94 -7.06
CA ALA A 26 -1.14 -14.40 -7.15
C ALA A 26 -0.17 -14.95 -8.22
N VAL A 27 0.19 -14.14 -9.21
CA VAL A 27 1.18 -14.50 -10.24
C VAL A 27 2.58 -14.00 -9.86
N ILE A 28 2.70 -12.71 -9.51
CA ILE A 28 4.03 -12.09 -9.27
C ILE A 28 4.71 -12.72 -8.06
N VAL A 29 3.99 -12.92 -6.94
CA VAL A 29 4.61 -13.44 -5.72
C VAL A 29 5.19 -14.83 -5.93
N PRO A 30 4.46 -15.86 -6.44
CA PRO A 30 5.05 -17.17 -6.72
C PRO A 30 6.20 -17.12 -7.75
N VAL A 31 6.08 -16.32 -8.80
CA VAL A 31 7.15 -16.17 -9.81
C VAL A 31 8.44 -15.66 -9.16
N VAL A 32 8.34 -14.61 -8.34
CA VAL A 32 9.51 -14.07 -7.61
C VAL A 32 10.07 -15.10 -6.63
N LEU A 33 9.21 -15.81 -5.88
CA LEU A 33 9.64 -16.85 -4.96
C LEU A 33 10.38 -17.99 -5.67
N VAL A 34 9.87 -18.44 -6.80
CA VAL A 34 10.51 -19.48 -7.61
C VAL A 34 11.86 -19.00 -8.15
N ALA A 35 11.92 -17.78 -8.70
CA ALA A 35 13.18 -17.20 -9.18
C ALA A 35 14.22 -17.10 -8.06
N LEU A 36 13.83 -16.63 -6.88
CA LEU A 36 14.71 -16.54 -5.72
C LEU A 36 15.15 -17.91 -5.19
N LYS A 37 14.36 -18.96 -5.38
CA LYS A 37 14.76 -20.33 -4.98
C LYS A 37 15.92 -20.85 -5.83
N PHE A 38 15.97 -20.47 -7.11
CA PHE A 38 17.06 -20.88 -8.00
C PHE A 38 18.31 -20.00 -7.87
N GLU A 39 18.16 -18.68 -7.63
CA GLU A 39 19.28 -17.72 -7.67
C GLU A 39 19.68 -17.15 -6.30
N GLY A 40 18.87 -17.37 -5.27
CA GLY A 40 18.97 -16.63 -3.99
C GLY A 40 20.24 -16.92 -3.19
N GLY A 41 20.83 -18.12 -3.33
CA GLY A 41 22.10 -18.46 -2.65
C GLY A 41 23.28 -17.59 -3.10
N GLY A 42 23.27 -17.13 -4.37
CA GLY A 42 24.26 -16.18 -4.89
C GLY A 42 24.02 -14.75 -4.46
N MET A 43 22.78 -14.38 -4.22
CA MET A 43 22.38 -13.02 -3.82
C MET A 43 22.89 -12.67 -2.42
N ILE A 44 22.72 -13.55 -1.44
CA ILE A 44 23.25 -13.33 -0.08
C ILE A 44 24.76 -13.23 -0.08
N LYS A 45 25.46 -14.12 -0.79
CA LYS A 45 26.92 -14.02 -0.93
C LYS A 45 27.37 -12.67 -1.47
N ARG A 46 26.61 -12.07 -2.39
CA ARG A 46 26.93 -10.72 -2.92
C ARG A 46 26.60 -9.62 -1.91
N MET A 47 25.46 -9.69 -1.22
CA MET A 47 25.06 -8.70 -0.21
C MET A 47 25.97 -8.71 1.03
N THR A 48 26.46 -9.88 1.42
CA THR A 48 27.30 -10.04 2.61
C THR A 48 28.79 -10.06 2.31
N ARG A 49 29.23 -9.98 1.04
CA ARG A 49 30.65 -10.09 0.67
C ARG A 49 31.56 -9.10 1.38
N GLY A 50 31.10 -7.82 1.55
CA GLY A 50 31.86 -6.83 2.30
C GLY A 50 31.78 -6.98 3.83
N LEU A 51 30.81 -7.74 4.33
CA LEU A 51 30.59 -7.97 5.76
C LEU A 51 31.28 -9.26 6.25
N THR A 52 31.46 -10.24 5.36
CA THR A 52 32.13 -11.51 5.69
C THR A 52 33.65 -11.38 5.81
N GLU A 53 34.24 -10.24 5.39
CA GLU A 53 35.66 -9.95 5.62
C GLU A 53 35.90 -9.56 7.08
N ASP A 54 34.90 -8.92 7.74
CA ASP A 54 35.04 -8.42 9.12
C ASP A 54 34.22 -9.22 10.15
N PHE A 55 33.20 -9.97 9.70
CA PHE A 55 32.27 -10.68 10.59
C PHE A 55 32.00 -12.11 10.12
N MET A 56 32.05 -13.06 11.05
CA MET A 56 31.61 -14.43 10.81
C MET A 56 30.08 -14.52 10.98
N LEU A 57 29.34 -14.39 9.88
CA LEU A 57 27.89 -14.53 9.89
C LEU A 57 27.50 -16.02 9.96
N VAL A 58 27.05 -16.47 11.12
CA VAL A 58 26.59 -17.85 11.35
C VAL A 58 25.05 -17.87 11.34
N GLY A 59 24.45 -18.56 10.39
CA GLY A 59 23.00 -18.75 10.29
C GLY A 59 22.48 -18.74 8.86
N ASN A 60 21.23 -19.20 8.70
CA ASN A 60 20.54 -19.12 7.41
C ASN A 60 19.70 -17.83 7.37
N PHE A 61 20.27 -16.77 6.82
CA PHE A 61 19.60 -15.48 6.63
C PHE A 61 18.73 -15.44 5.37
N PHE A 62 18.84 -16.43 4.48
CA PHE A 62 17.97 -16.58 3.32
C PHE A 62 16.77 -17.45 3.67
N ASN A 63 15.79 -16.84 4.30
CA ASN A 63 14.58 -17.48 4.79
C ASN A 63 13.32 -16.75 4.32
N GLY A 64 12.15 -17.29 4.64
CA GLY A 64 10.87 -16.76 4.20
C GLY A 64 10.62 -15.31 4.64
N TYR A 65 11.12 -14.88 5.78
CA TYR A 65 10.97 -13.50 6.25
C TYR A 65 11.81 -12.51 5.44
N PHE A 66 13.06 -12.89 5.13
CA PHE A 66 13.92 -12.07 4.26
C PHE A 66 13.32 -11.92 2.87
N VAL A 67 12.82 -13.01 2.30
CA VAL A 67 12.18 -12.99 0.99
C VAL A 67 10.90 -12.16 1.01
N THR A 68 10.10 -12.24 2.08
CA THR A 68 8.91 -11.39 2.27
C THR A 68 9.29 -9.91 2.31
N GLN A 69 10.32 -9.53 3.06
CA GLN A 69 10.82 -8.15 3.11
C GLN A 69 11.27 -7.66 1.73
N LEU A 70 11.99 -8.52 0.98
CA LEU A 70 12.43 -8.20 -0.38
C LEU A 70 11.26 -7.96 -1.32
N ILE A 71 10.22 -8.81 -1.26
CA ILE A 71 9.01 -8.66 -2.06
C ILE A 71 8.27 -7.36 -1.70
N MET A 72 8.10 -7.07 -0.40
CA MET A 72 7.47 -5.81 0.05
C MET A 72 8.22 -4.60 -0.50
N ALA A 73 9.55 -4.59 -0.42
CA ALA A 73 10.38 -3.52 -0.95
C ALA A 73 10.27 -3.39 -2.48
N SER A 74 10.20 -4.51 -3.20
CA SER A 74 10.10 -4.52 -4.67
C SER A 74 8.73 -4.09 -5.18
N LEU A 75 7.66 -4.42 -4.45
CA LEU A 75 6.28 -4.10 -4.84
C LEU A 75 5.81 -2.72 -4.38
N TRP A 76 6.69 -1.92 -3.81
CA TRP A 76 6.38 -0.62 -3.22
C TRP A 76 5.64 0.36 -4.16
N VAL A 77 5.96 0.37 -5.45
CA VAL A 77 5.26 1.19 -6.46
C VAL A 77 4.07 0.46 -7.06
N HIS A 78 4.14 -0.88 -7.14
CA HIS A 78 3.11 -1.69 -7.79
C HIS A 78 1.81 -1.78 -6.98
N ILE A 79 1.90 -1.90 -5.64
CA ILE A 79 0.71 -1.99 -4.79
C ILE A 79 -0.11 -0.70 -4.81
N PRO A 80 0.46 0.52 -4.71
CA PRO A 80 -0.24 1.78 -4.98
C PRO A 80 -1.01 1.80 -6.31
N PHE A 81 -0.38 1.29 -7.39
CA PHE A 81 -1.04 1.20 -8.68
C PHE A 81 -2.28 0.28 -8.64
N LEU A 82 -2.14 -0.93 -8.08
CA LEU A 82 -3.24 -1.88 -7.98
C LEU A 82 -4.40 -1.35 -7.12
N ILE A 83 -4.11 -0.62 -6.06
CA ILE A 83 -5.11 0.02 -5.22
C ILE A 83 -5.82 1.15 -5.97
N SER A 84 -5.06 1.97 -6.72
CA SER A 84 -5.63 3.10 -7.47
C SER A 84 -6.59 2.66 -8.57
N LEU A 85 -6.44 1.44 -9.13
CA LEU A 85 -7.37 0.86 -10.10
C LEU A 85 -8.80 0.78 -9.56
N VAL A 86 -8.99 0.38 -8.30
CA VAL A 86 -10.30 0.23 -7.69
C VAL A 86 -10.74 1.52 -6.99
N ALA A 87 -9.84 2.19 -6.29
CA ALA A 87 -10.12 3.45 -5.62
C ALA A 87 -10.53 4.55 -6.62
N GLY A 88 -9.83 4.65 -7.74
CA GLY A 88 -10.11 5.58 -8.82
C GLY A 88 -11.42 5.29 -9.57
N ASP A 89 -11.89 4.04 -9.59
CA ASP A 89 -13.14 3.64 -10.24
C ASP A 89 -14.40 3.93 -9.37
N GLN A 90 -14.24 4.23 -8.08
CA GLN A 90 -15.37 4.31 -7.14
C GLN A 90 -16.39 5.41 -7.46
N LEU A 91 -15.94 6.57 -7.91
CA LEU A 91 -16.81 7.69 -8.30
C LEU A 91 -16.81 7.88 -9.82
N ALA A 92 -15.64 7.92 -10.44
CA ALA A 92 -15.49 8.11 -11.87
C ALA A 92 -16.12 6.97 -12.68
N GLY A 93 -16.05 5.73 -12.17
CA GLY A 93 -16.72 4.59 -12.80
C GLY A 93 -18.25 4.67 -12.81
N GLU A 94 -18.87 5.31 -11.80
CA GLU A 94 -20.31 5.59 -11.79
C GLU A 94 -20.67 6.66 -12.84
N ALA A 95 -19.82 7.67 -13.00
CA ALA A 95 -20.01 8.70 -14.00
C ALA A 95 -19.92 8.11 -15.41
N THR A 96 -18.88 7.34 -15.69
CA THR A 96 -18.70 6.64 -16.98
C THR A 96 -19.85 5.68 -17.29
N GLY A 97 -20.40 4.99 -16.26
CA GLY A 97 -21.49 4.04 -16.41
C GLY A 97 -22.88 4.70 -16.50
N GLY A 98 -23.01 6.03 -16.44
CA GLY A 98 -24.29 6.75 -16.43
C GLY A 98 -25.18 6.44 -15.21
N THR A 99 -24.64 5.73 -14.21
CA THR A 99 -25.41 5.27 -13.03
C THR A 99 -25.47 6.33 -11.92
N PHE A 100 -24.79 7.46 -12.09
CA PHE A 100 -24.72 8.53 -11.11
C PHE A 100 -26.11 9.12 -10.79
N ARG A 101 -26.99 9.27 -11.79
CA ARG A 101 -28.37 9.73 -11.60
C ARG A 101 -29.19 8.74 -10.78
N LEU A 102 -29.07 7.44 -11.08
CA LEU A 102 -29.79 6.38 -10.36
C LEU A 102 -29.37 6.31 -8.88
N LEU A 103 -28.12 6.66 -8.58
CA LEU A 103 -27.58 6.69 -7.22
C LEU A 103 -28.17 7.82 -6.39
N LEU A 104 -28.51 8.96 -7.02
CA LEU A 104 -29.04 10.14 -6.37
C LEU A 104 -30.55 10.19 -6.23
N ILE A 105 -31.28 9.39 -7.00
CA ILE A 105 -32.75 9.21 -6.87
C ILE A 105 -33.09 8.39 -5.61
N ARG A 106 -32.11 7.66 -5.05
CA ARG A 106 -32.32 6.90 -3.81
C ARG A 106 -32.46 7.85 -2.61
N PRO A 107 -33.29 7.50 -1.60
CA PRO A 107 -33.50 8.31 -0.38
C PRO A 107 -32.28 8.23 0.57
N ALA A 108 -31.08 8.51 0.05
CA ALA A 108 -29.83 8.53 0.82
C ALA A 108 -29.13 9.88 0.59
N SER A 109 -28.68 10.52 1.67
CA SER A 109 -27.92 11.77 1.55
C SER A 109 -26.61 11.54 0.78
N ARG A 110 -26.18 12.53 -0.01
CA ARG A 110 -24.92 12.50 -0.78
C ARG A 110 -23.73 12.11 0.10
N SER A 111 -23.65 12.67 1.32
CA SER A 111 -22.59 12.34 2.27
C SER A 111 -22.60 10.88 2.72
N ARG A 112 -23.80 10.26 2.89
CA ARG A 112 -23.89 8.83 3.24
C ARG A 112 -23.40 7.92 2.13
N VAL A 113 -23.69 8.29 0.89
CA VAL A 113 -23.20 7.55 -0.27
C VAL A 113 -21.68 7.66 -0.36
N LEU A 114 -21.14 8.88 -0.23
CA LEU A 114 -19.71 9.14 -0.31
C LEU A 114 -18.92 8.38 0.75
N ILE A 115 -19.33 8.48 2.03
CA ILE A 115 -18.62 7.79 3.11
C ILE A 115 -18.69 6.27 2.96
N THR A 116 -19.79 5.75 2.44
CA THR A 116 -19.92 4.31 2.17
C THR A 116 -18.93 3.84 1.10
N LYS A 117 -18.81 4.58 0.01
CA LYS A 117 -17.84 4.31 -1.06
C LYS A 117 -16.39 4.43 -0.57
N TYR A 118 -16.12 5.45 0.25
CA TYR A 118 -14.81 5.63 0.85
C TYR A 118 -14.42 4.46 1.77
N ILE A 119 -15.33 4.03 2.67
CA ILE A 119 -15.09 2.86 3.53
C ILE A 119 -14.89 1.59 2.68
N THR A 120 -15.68 1.41 1.61
CA THR A 120 -15.49 0.29 0.68
C THR A 120 -14.09 0.29 0.06
N THR A 121 -13.57 1.47 -0.29
CA THR A 121 -12.22 1.64 -0.82
C THR A 121 -11.15 1.25 0.21
N LEU A 122 -11.31 1.66 1.47
CA LEU A 122 -10.39 1.30 2.55
C LEU A 122 -10.41 -0.21 2.85
N ILE A 123 -11.60 -0.83 2.85
CA ILE A 123 -11.75 -2.28 3.01
C ILE A 123 -11.08 -3.03 1.87
N TYR A 124 -11.26 -2.59 0.62
CA TYR A 124 -10.58 -3.19 -0.52
C TYR A 124 -9.05 -3.11 -0.36
N SER A 125 -8.53 -1.95 -0.01
CA SER A 125 -7.09 -1.76 0.20
C SER A 125 -6.55 -2.68 1.30
N PHE A 126 -7.28 -2.82 2.41
CA PHE A 126 -6.96 -3.76 3.48
C PHE A 126 -6.94 -5.21 2.98
N THR A 127 -7.97 -5.64 2.26
CA THR A 127 -8.03 -7.03 1.76
C THR A 127 -6.95 -7.36 0.76
N LEU A 128 -6.54 -6.40 -0.09
CA LEU A 128 -5.45 -6.58 -1.04
C LEU A 128 -4.10 -6.73 -0.32
N VAL A 129 -3.83 -5.88 0.68
CA VAL A 129 -2.60 -5.96 1.48
C VAL A 129 -2.59 -7.23 2.36
N ALA A 130 -3.73 -7.62 2.93
CA ALA A 130 -3.86 -8.87 3.69
C ALA A 130 -3.62 -10.10 2.80
N PHE A 131 -4.10 -10.08 1.57
CA PHE A 131 -3.81 -11.13 0.59
C PHE A 131 -2.32 -11.20 0.23
N LEU A 132 -1.68 -10.04 0.02
CA LEU A 132 -0.23 -9.97 -0.17
C LEU A 132 0.53 -10.54 1.02
N ALA A 133 0.13 -10.17 2.26
CA ALA A 133 0.75 -10.64 3.48
C ALA A 133 0.66 -12.17 3.61
N THR A 134 -0.52 -12.73 3.39
CA THR A 134 -0.73 -14.18 3.46
C THR A 134 0.02 -14.92 2.36
N ALA A 135 0.07 -14.37 1.15
CA ALA A 135 0.82 -14.96 0.04
C ALA A 135 2.34 -14.92 0.31
N CYS A 136 2.89 -13.78 0.73
CA CYS A 136 4.33 -13.63 0.96
C CYS A 136 4.80 -14.43 2.17
N LEU A 137 4.13 -14.29 3.33
CA LEU A 137 4.51 -15.01 4.54
C LEU A 137 4.23 -16.51 4.42
N GLY A 138 3.04 -16.88 3.91
CA GLY A 138 2.66 -18.29 3.79
C GLY A 138 3.56 -19.05 2.83
N LEU A 139 3.69 -18.58 1.58
CA LEU A 139 4.53 -19.22 0.59
C LEU A 139 6.02 -19.03 0.89
N GLY A 140 6.42 -17.84 1.39
CA GLY A 140 7.80 -17.55 1.74
C GLY A 140 8.33 -18.49 2.81
N VAL A 141 7.62 -18.62 3.94
CA VAL A 141 8.02 -19.55 5.03
C VAL A 141 7.91 -21.01 4.59
N ALA A 142 6.89 -21.39 3.81
CA ALA A 142 6.74 -22.75 3.30
C ALA A 142 7.88 -23.17 2.36
N LEU A 143 8.41 -22.26 1.54
CA LEU A 143 9.45 -22.58 0.53
C LEU A 143 10.88 -22.41 1.06
N PHE A 144 11.11 -21.44 1.97
CA PHE A 144 12.44 -21.06 2.44
C PHE A 144 12.67 -21.31 3.93
N GLY A 145 11.64 -21.78 4.65
CA GLY A 145 11.69 -21.99 6.09
C GLY A 145 11.68 -20.69 6.89
N SER A 146 11.70 -20.84 8.22
CA SER A 146 11.83 -19.74 9.18
C SER A 146 13.29 -19.59 9.62
N GLY A 147 13.69 -18.36 9.94
CA GLY A 147 15.05 -18.07 10.40
C GLY A 147 15.16 -16.61 10.85
N PRO A 148 16.32 -16.20 11.40
CA PRO A 148 16.55 -14.82 11.78
C PRO A 148 16.59 -13.90 10.55
N LEU A 149 16.21 -12.64 10.72
CA LEU A 149 16.25 -11.63 9.68
C LEU A 149 17.42 -10.68 9.93
N LEU A 150 18.27 -10.53 8.93
CA LEU A 150 19.30 -9.50 8.91
C LEU A 150 18.72 -8.23 8.27
N VAL A 151 18.59 -7.19 9.07
CA VAL A 151 18.16 -5.87 8.60
C VAL A 151 19.37 -4.97 8.52
N VAL A 152 19.66 -4.49 7.31
CA VAL A 152 20.73 -3.53 7.05
C VAL A 152 20.10 -2.15 6.92
N GLY A 153 20.19 -1.36 7.99
CA GLY A 153 19.72 0.02 8.06
C GLY A 153 20.86 0.96 8.51
N LYS A 154 20.54 1.94 9.34
CA LYS A 154 21.56 2.77 10.01
C LYS A 154 22.47 1.95 10.93
N ILE A 155 21.92 0.92 11.51
CA ILE A 155 22.60 -0.08 12.34
C ILE A 155 22.23 -1.44 11.75
N MET A 156 23.21 -2.35 11.70
CA MET A 156 22.96 -3.72 11.31
C MET A 156 22.37 -4.46 12.51
N THR A 157 21.19 -5.06 12.32
CA THR A 157 20.46 -5.74 13.39
C THR A 157 20.02 -7.13 12.94
N ILE A 158 20.12 -8.09 13.84
CA ILE A 158 19.59 -9.46 13.62
C ILE A 158 18.38 -9.64 14.50
N ILE A 159 17.21 -9.78 13.86
CA ILE A 159 15.94 -10.03 14.55
C ILE A 159 15.73 -11.55 14.65
N PRO A 160 15.51 -12.09 15.86
CA PRO A 160 15.32 -13.53 16.04
C PRO A 160 14.00 -14.02 15.42
N ALA A 161 13.96 -15.26 14.94
CA ALA A 161 12.81 -15.85 14.28
C ALA A 161 11.52 -15.83 15.13
N SER A 162 11.66 -15.88 16.46
CA SER A 162 10.52 -15.83 17.41
C SER A 162 9.74 -14.51 17.37
N GLU A 163 10.41 -13.42 16.98
CA GLU A 163 9.78 -12.10 16.91
C GLU A 163 9.26 -11.75 15.52
N LEU A 164 9.74 -12.44 14.49
CA LEU A 164 9.52 -12.00 13.11
C LEU A 164 8.07 -12.12 12.67
N LEU A 165 7.32 -13.11 13.14
CA LEU A 165 5.93 -13.27 12.72
C LEU A 165 5.07 -12.06 13.14
N TRP A 166 5.20 -11.62 14.38
CA TRP A 166 4.44 -10.45 14.85
C TRP A 166 4.97 -9.14 14.22
N ARG A 167 6.29 -8.97 14.09
CA ARG A 167 6.91 -7.79 13.45
C ARG A 167 6.51 -7.66 12.00
N MET A 168 6.49 -8.77 11.23
CA MET A 168 6.01 -8.78 9.85
C MET A 168 4.51 -8.48 9.76
N SER A 169 3.70 -9.08 10.65
CA SER A 169 2.27 -8.77 10.70
C SER A 169 2.02 -7.29 11.00
N PHE A 170 2.80 -6.73 11.91
CA PHE A 170 2.77 -5.30 12.23
C PHE A 170 3.24 -4.44 11.06
N ALA A 171 4.29 -4.84 10.34
CA ALA A 171 4.74 -4.18 9.11
C ALA A 171 3.63 -4.13 8.05
N PHE A 172 2.90 -5.22 7.84
CA PHE A 172 1.75 -5.24 6.92
C PHE A 172 0.58 -4.38 7.41
N ALA A 173 0.35 -4.29 8.72
CA ALA A 173 -0.64 -3.38 9.27
C ALA A 173 -0.26 -1.90 8.99
N LEU A 174 1.00 -1.52 9.20
CA LEU A 174 1.51 -0.18 8.86
C LEU A 174 1.47 0.08 7.35
N ALA A 175 1.82 -0.91 6.52
CA ALA A 175 1.69 -0.83 5.06
C ALA A 175 0.23 -0.60 4.65
N THR A 176 -0.74 -1.21 5.33
CA THR A 176 -2.17 -0.97 5.07
C THR A 176 -2.55 0.49 5.29
N VAL A 177 -2.07 1.11 6.36
CA VAL A 177 -2.34 2.53 6.65
C VAL A 177 -1.73 3.43 5.58
N SER A 178 -0.51 3.12 5.11
CA SER A 178 0.10 3.83 3.97
C SER A 178 -0.75 3.70 2.71
N MET A 179 -1.27 2.52 2.46
CA MET A 179 -2.11 2.26 1.29
C MET A 179 -3.48 2.94 1.40
N TRP A 180 -3.99 3.19 2.59
CA TRP A 180 -5.19 4.00 2.79
C TRP A 180 -4.97 5.46 2.35
N CYS A 181 -3.77 6.00 2.53
CA CYS A 181 -3.44 7.34 2.03
C CYS A 181 -3.47 7.38 0.50
N VAL A 182 -2.86 6.40 -0.17
CA VAL A 182 -2.91 6.25 -1.63
C VAL A 182 -4.34 6.08 -2.12
N ALA A 183 -5.13 5.24 -1.46
CA ALA A 183 -6.54 5.02 -1.78
C ALA A 183 -7.37 6.31 -1.65
N SER A 184 -7.10 7.12 -0.60
CA SER A 184 -7.76 8.40 -0.37
C SER A 184 -7.43 9.41 -1.47
N LEU A 185 -6.19 9.46 -1.92
CA LEU A 185 -5.75 10.30 -3.05
C LEU A 185 -6.42 9.88 -4.36
N ALA A 186 -6.42 8.56 -4.66
CA ALA A 186 -7.08 8.04 -5.85
C ALA A 186 -8.60 8.30 -5.83
N PHE A 187 -9.22 8.20 -4.65
CA PHE A 187 -10.63 8.52 -4.43
C PHE A 187 -10.91 10.02 -4.62
N LEU A 188 -9.99 10.90 -4.18
CA LEU A 188 -10.08 12.33 -4.46
C LEU A 188 -10.07 12.60 -5.97
N PHE A 189 -9.10 12.06 -6.70
CA PHE A 189 -9.04 12.22 -8.15
C PHE A 189 -10.26 11.62 -8.84
N SER A 190 -10.82 10.54 -8.32
CA SER A 190 -12.06 9.95 -8.81
C SER A 190 -13.27 10.90 -8.71
N SER A 191 -13.25 11.87 -7.80
CA SER A 191 -14.31 12.88 -7.68
C SER A 191 -14.20 14.03 -8.68
N LEU A 192 -12.98 14.23 -9.24
CA LEU A 192 -12.67 15.35 -10.12
C LEU A 192 -12.98 15.07 -11.58
N VAL A 193 -12.93 13.80 -11.99
CA VAL A 193 -13.07 13.41 -13.40
C VAL A 193 -14.21 12.40 -13.58
N GLU A 194 -14.71 12.30 -14.82
CA GLU A 194 -15.79 11.38 -15.20
C GLU A 194 -15.29 10.11 -15.88
N ASN A 195 -13.97 10.02 -16.07
CA ASN A 195 -13.30 8.88 -16.69
C ASN A 195 -12.53 8.09 -15.63
N ALA A 196 -12.75 6.77 -15.53
CA ALA A 196 -12.12 5.89 -14.56
C ALA A 196 -10.58 5.74 -14.73
N ILE A 197 -10.02 6.09 -15.90
CA ILE A 197 -8.58 5.99 -16.17
C ILE A 197 -7.83 7.20 -15.58
N GLY A 198 -8.44 8.40 -15.65
CA GLY A 198 -7.85 9.65 -15.19
C GLY A 198 -7.33 9.60 -13.74
N PRO A 199 -8.14 9.13 -12.76
CA PRO A 199 -7.72 9.03 -11.37
C PRO A 199 -6.50 8.13 -11.16
N ILE A 200 -6.42 7.03 -11.92
CA ILE A 200 -5.32 6.08 -11.82
C ILE A 200 -4.03 6.74 -12.26
N ILE A 201 -4.05 7.34 -13.46
CA ILE A 201 -2.88 8.04 -14.03
C ILE A 201 -2.49 9.21 -13.14
N GLY A 202 -3.45 10.04 -12.69
CA GLY A 202 -3.19 11.19 -11.82
C GLY A 202 -2.56 10.79 -10.50
N THR A 203 -3.08 9.74 -9.85
CA THR A 203 -2.53 9.21 -8.60
C THR A 203 -1.09 8.74 -8.78
N MET A 204 -0.83 7.95 -9.81
CA MET A 204 0.51 7.42 -10.06
C MET A 204 1.49 8.52 -10.48
N ALA A 205 1.06 9.44 -11.33
CA ALA A 205 1.89 10.58 -11.74
C ALA A 205 2.32 11.41 -10.53
N LEU A 206 1.38 11.70 -9.61
CA LEU A 206 1.69 12.48 -8.41
C LEU A 206 2.62 11.72 -7.46
N ILE A 207 2.37 10.43 -7.22
CA ILE A 207 3.23 9.59 -6.37
C ILE A 207 4.65 9.54 -6.95
N ILE A 208 4.79 9.24 -8.25
CA ILE A 208 6.10 9.14 -8.91
C ILE A 208 6.81 10.50 -8.88
N SER A 209 6.11 11.59 -9.16
CA SER A 209 6.67 12.94 -9.09
C SER A 209 7.19 13.28 -7.70
N PHE A 210 6.45 12.92 -6.65
CA PHE A 210 6.87 13.18 -5.26
C PHE A 210 8.03 12.28 -4.84
N ILE A 211 8.09 11.02 -5.31
CA ILE A 211 9.23 10.15 -5.08
C ILE A 211 10.47 10.72 -5.75
N ILE A 212 10.37 11.16 -7.02
CA ILE A 212 11.49 11.80 -7.72
C ILE A 212 11.95 13.04 -6.97
N LEU A 213 11.02 13.91 -6.58
CA LEU A 213 11.31 15.14 -5.85
C LEU A 213 12.00 14.88 -4.51
N SER A 214 11.58 13.84 -3.79
CA SER A 214 12.19 13.45 -2.50
C SER A 214 13.62 12.92 -2.64
N ASN A 215 14.02 12.45 -3.83
CA ASN A 215 15.34 11.86 -4.08
C ASN A 215 16.29 12.80 -4.82
N ILE A 216 15.88 14.02 -5.16
CA ILE A 216 16.78 15.02 -5.74
C ILE A 216 17.75 15.51 -4.64
N PRO A 217 19.08 15.46 -4.86
CA PRO A 217 20.07 15.95 -3.92
C PRO A 217 20.14 17.48 -3.95
N ALA A 218 19.14 18.15 -3.42
CA ALA A 218 19.05 19.60 -3.37
C ALA A 218 18.50 20.05 -2.02
N ASP A 219 19.01 21.15 -1.47
CA ASP A 219 18.62 21.67 -0.15
C ASP A 219 17.12 21.94 -0.05
N PHE A 220 16.51 22.36 -1.14
CA PHE A 220 15.09 22.61 -1.20
C PHE A 220 14.26 21.30 -1.03
N ALA A 221 14.78 20.17 -1.53
CA ALA A 221 14.11 18.87 -1.39
C ALA A 221 14.05 18.45 0.08
N HIS A 222 15.08 18.71 0.88
CA HIS A 222 15.07 18.48 2.33
C HIS A 222 14.00 19.31 3.05
N THR A 223 13.73 20.54 2.59
CA THR A 223 12.71 21.41 3.16
C THR A 223 11.29 20.90 2.85
N ILE A 224 11.06 20.33 1.67
CA ILE A 224 9.73 19.86 1.23
C ILE A 224 9.44 18.42 1.70
N HIS A 225 10.48 17.60 1.86
CA HIS A 225 10.34 16.19 2.23
C HIS A 225 9.37 15.93 3.41
N PRO A 226 9.35 16.69 4.52
CA PRO A 226 8.41 16.47 5.61
C PRO A 226 6.93 16.70 5.27
N TYR A 227 6.65 17.42 4.19
CA TYR A 227 5.27 17.73 3.75
C TYR A 227 4.74 16.74 2.71
N LEU A 228 5.61 15.90 2.14
CA LEU A 228 5.23 14.93 1.13
C LEU A 228 4.75 13.64 1.81
N PHE A 229 3.49 13.25 1.60
CA PHE A 229 2.97 12.00 2.16
C PHE A 229 3.75 10.77 1.68
N THR A 230 4.36 10.85 0.49
CA THR A 230 5.18 9.76 -0.08
C THR A 230 6.42 9.45 0.75
N SER A 231 6.95 10.42 1.49
CA SER A 231 8.07 10.24 2.41
C SER A 231 7.75 9.30 3.57
N TYR A 232 6.47 9.13 3.87
CA TYR A 232 5.96 8.33 4.98
C TYR A 232 5.39 6.98 4.56
N LEU A 233 5.30 6.69 3.24
CA LEU A 233 4.73 5.43 2.76
C LEU A 233 5.53 4.19 3.18
N ASN A 234 6.83 4.36 3.45
CA ASN A 234 7.72 3.28 3.91
C ASN A 234 7.66 3.02 5.43
N ILE A 235 6.64 3.53 6.12
CA ILE A 235 6.46 3.35 7.57
C ILE A 235 6.56 1.88 8.02
N TRP A 236 6.23 0.92 7.16
CA TRP A 236 6.31 -0.50 7.45
C TRP A 236 7.72 -0.97 7.81
N GLN A 237 8.77 -0.31 7.30
CA GLN A 237 10.17 -0.62 7.59
C GLN A 237 10.51 -0.38 9.06
N LEU A 238 9.86 0.61 9.71
CA LEU A 238 10.07 0.92 11.12
C LEU A 238 9.68 -0.24 12.05
N ALA A 239 8.80 -1.16 11.62
CA ALA A 239 8.47 -2.37 12.36
C ALA A 239 9.62 -3.37 12.44
N LEU A 240 10.60 -3.26 11.52
CA LEU A 240 11.76 -4.11 11.42
C LEU A 240 13.03 -3.46 11.99
N GLU A 241 12.93 -2.27 12.58
CA GLU A 241 14.01 -1.63 13.32
C GLU A 241 14.11 -2.20 14.74
N ASP A 242 15.31 -2.23 15.30
CA ASP A 242 15.53 -2.65 16.67
C ASP A 242 16.50 -1.68 17.39
N PRO A 243 16.03 -0.98 18.44
CA PRO A 243 14.67 -1.02 18.99
C PRO A 243 13.65 -0.33 18.08
N ILE A 244 12.36 -0.76 18.16
CA ILE A 244 11.27 -0.14 17.40
C ILE A 244 11.08 1.31 17.85
N SER A 245 11.16 2.24 16.91
CA SER A 245 10.96 3.67 17.13
C SER A 245 9.46 4.05 17.21
N TRP A 246 8.79 3.74 18.33
CA TRP A 246 7.35 4.02 18.51
C TRP A 246 6.96 5.48 18.29
N GLU A 247 7.83 6.40 18.71
CA GLU A 247 7.60 7.84 18.50
C GLU A 247 7.60 8.21 17.02
N THR A 248 8.56 7.70 16.25
CA THR A 248 8.63 7.89 14.81
C THR A 248 7.39 7.30 14.11
N ILE A 249 7.00 6.09 14.50
CA ILE A 249 5.78 5.44 13.97
C ILE A 249 4.55 6.29 14.25
N ARG A 250 4.37 6.77 15.48
CA ARG A 250 3.26 7.64 15.86
C ARG A 250 3.22 8.91 15.00
N ASN A 251 4.36 9.56 14.83
CA ASN A 251 4.46 10.78 14.03
C ASN A 251 4.12 10.52 12.56
N HIS A 252 4.62 9.43 11.98
CA HIS A 252 4.28 9.02 10.62
C HIS A 252 2.79 8.71 10.46
N LEU A 253 2.19 7.99 11.43
CA LEU A 253 0.75 7.70 11.43
C LEU A 253 -0.10 8.98 11.50
N MET A 254 0.31 9.98 12.30
CA MET A 254 -0.40 11.26 12.36
C MET A 254 -0.34 12.01 11.03
N VAL A 255 0.81 12.04 10.37
CA VAL A 255 0.96 12.69 9.06
C VAL A 255 0.13 11.98 7.99
N ILE A 256 0.24 10.64 7.90
CA ILE A 256 -0.54 9.83 6.95
C ILE A 256 -2.05 10.01 7.22
N GLY A 257 -2.47 9.93 8.48
CA GLY A 257 -3.86 10.12 8.88
C GLY A 257 -4.38 11.51 8.53
N GLY A 258 -3.56 12.55 8.76
CA GLY A 258 -3.88 13.92 8.36
C GLY A 258 -4.12 14.06 6.86
N HIS A 259 -3.28 13.44 6.02
CA HIS A 259 -3.49 13.43 4.57
C HIS A 259 -4.75 12.66 4.16
N CYS A 260 -5.02 11.48 4.77
CA CYS A 260 -6.25 10.73 4.51
C CYS A 260 -7.50 11.58 4.79
N VAL A 261 -7.54 12.24 5.95
CA VAL A 261 -8.65 13.11 6.35
C VAL A 261 -8.73 14.31 5.40
N GLY A 262 -7.61 14.95 5.08
CA GLY A 262 -7.55 16.09 4.15
C GLY A 262 -8.10 15.72 2.77
N PHE A 263 -7.62 14.64 2.17
CA PHE A 263 -8.11 14.15 0.87
C PHE A 263 -9.60 13.81 0.91
N TYR A 264 -10.08 13.17 1.98
CA TYR A 264 -11.49 12.87 2.15
C TYR A 264 -12.36 14.14 2.28
N LEU A 265 -11.94 15.14 3.07
CA LEU A 265 -12.68 16.38 3.25
C LEU A 265 -12.76 17.18 1.95
N VAL A 266 -11.68 17.26 1.18
CA VAL A 266 -11.68 17.89 -0.15
C VAL A 266 -12.63 17.14 -1.09
N THR A 267 -12.58 15.81 -1.10
CA THR A 267 -13.49 14.98 -1.89
C THR A 267 -14.94 15.23 -1.50
N TRP A 268 -15.22 15.28 -0.20
CA TRP A 268 -16.57 15.55 0.32
C TRP A 268 -17.09 16.91 -0.11
N TYR A 269 -16.26 17.95 -0.01
CA TYR A 269 -16.61 19.29 -0.42
C TYR A 269 -16.96 19.37 -1.92
N ILE A 270 -16.11 18.78 -2.77
CA ILE A 270 -16.32 18.71 -4.22
C ILE A 270 -17.61 17.96 -4.53
N PHE A 271 -17.77 16.75 -3.95
CA PHE A 271 -18.90 15.88 -4.22
C PHE A 271 -20.26 16.46 -3.82
N VAL A 272 -20.31 17.15 -2.66
CA VAL A 272 -21.57 17.77 -2.17
C VAL A 272 -21.96 18.98 -3.00
N LYS A 273 -20.98 19.77 -3.45
CA LYS A 273 -21.21 20.99 -4.26
C LYS A 273 -21.32 20.74 -5.75
N LYS A 274 -20.88 19.57 -6.24
CA LYS A 274 -20.94 19.26 -7.67
C LYS A 274 -22.40 19.22 -8.14
N ASP A 275 -22.77 20.15 -9.03
CA ASP A 275 -24.03 20.11 -9.73
C ASP A 275 -24.03 18.97 -10.74
N ILE A 276 -24.93 18.03 -10.55
CA ILE A 276 -25.06 16.85 -11.41
C ILE A 276 -26.14 17.17 -12.45
N LEU A 277 -25.81 18.10 -13.35
CA LEU A 277 -26.69 18.60 -14.40
C LEU A 277 -26.51 17.91 -15.76
N SER A 278 -25.70 16.89 -15.85
CA SER A 278 -25.47 16.16 -17.11
C SER A 278 -26.07 14.76 -17.09
#